data_14da3306fd3d366f82891f88704624c7
#
_entry.id   14da3306fd3d366f82891f88704624c7
#
_cell.length_a   1.000
_cell.length_b   1.000
_cell.length_c   1.000
_cell.angle_alpha   90.00
_cell.angle_beta   90.00
_cell.angle_gamma   90.00
#
_symmetry.space_group_name_H-M   'P 1'
#
loop_
_entity.id
_entity.type
_entity.pdbx_description
1 polymer ?
#
loop_
_entity_poly.entity_id
_entity_poly.type
_entity_poly.pdbx_seq_one_letter_code
_entity_poly.pdbx_strand_id
1 'polypeptide(L)'
;MKDALGRKIDYLRISVTDKCNLRCKYCMPEEGITHLNHDEILSIDETLKIVEVFKDLGIKKVRLTGGEPLVRNGILDLVKGIKDMGIEEICMTTNAIKLYDMADDLKESGVDRFNISLDTLDADKFRDITRGGDLKKVLKSIEKLKQMDMKPIKINTVVMRHFNYDEIEDFVKFAENGVIVRFIELMPIGEAIGKSDDYVSNEEIIKKIGNLQKIDTDSQKSKVAEYYTNQNGAIVGFINPISHKFCSECNRVRLDCKGNLLMCLHSNKSINLKDCIRNGDDIRQIITQEIYNKPERHYLEEGNFNKRDMNTIGG
;
A
#
# COMPACT_ATOMS: atom_id res chain seq x y z
N MET A 1 -5.38 -19.31 -5.16
CA MET A 1 -6.44 -20.13 -4.50
C MET A 1 -7.76 -19.38 -4.40
N LYS A 2 -8.87 -20.03 -3.94
CA LYS A 2 -10.16 -19.37 -3.72
C LYS A 2 -10.55 -19.46 -2.25
N ASP A 3 -11.22 -18.41 -1.73
CA ASP A 3 -11.84 -18.45 -0.41
C ASP A 3 -13.23 -19.11 -0.46
N ALA A 4 -13.91 -19.20 0.70
CA ALA A 4 -15.25 -19.79 0.82
C ALA A 4 -16.33 -19.07 -0.02
N LEU A 5 -16.10 -17.81 -0.39
CA LEU A 5 -16.99 -16.98 -1.21
C LEU A 5 -16.62 -17.00 -2.71
N GLY A 6 -15.64 -17.82 -3.10
CA GLY A 6 -15.20 -17.95 -4.48
C GLY A 6 -14.26 -16.82 -4.97
N ARG A 7 -13.86 -15.86 -4.11
CA ARG A 7 -12.90 -14.82 -4.47
C ARG A 7 -11.54 -15.44 -4.73
N LYS A 8 -10.92 -15.09 -5.86
CA LYS A 8 -9.57 -15.54 -6.18
C LYS A 8 -8.55 -14.69 -5.41
N ILE A 9 -7.82 -15.32 -4.50
CA ILE A 9 -6.75 -14.68 -3.73
C ILE A 9 -5.43 -14.95 -4.44
N ASP A 10 -4.84 -13.90 -5.04
CA ASP A 10 -3.61 -13.96 -5.84
C ASP A 10 -2.63 -12.81 -5.55
N TYR A 11 -2.90 -12.02 -4.50
CA TYR A 11 -2.14 -10.83 -4.17
C TYR A 11 -1.74 -10.80 -2.69
N LEU A 12 -0.44 -10.88 -2.40
CA LEU A 12 0.14 -10.76 -1.07
C LEU A 12 0.74 -9.36 -0.87
N ARG A 13 0.39 -8.68 0.23
CA ARG A 13 1.06 -7.46 0.67
C ARG A 13 1.90 -7.78 1.89
N ILE A 14 3.15 -7.33 1.91
CA ILE A 14 4.10 -7.59 2.98
C ILE A 14 4.60 -6.28 3.55
N SER A 15 4.36 -6.05 4.84
CA SER A 15 5.06 -5.03 5.59
C SER A 15 6.42 -5.58 6.01
N VAL A 16 7.50 -5.04 5.45
CA VAL A 16 8.85 -5.57 5.67
C VAL A 16 9.55 -4.97 6.89
N THR A 17 8.99 -3.92 7.45
CA THR A 17 9.52 -3.20 8.63
C THR A 17 8.49 -2.27 9.23
N ASP A 18 8.57 -2.04 10.54
CA ASP A 18 7.85 -1.00 11.27
C ASP A 18 8.52 0.38 11.15
N LYS A 19 9.81 0.41 10.77
CA LYS A 19 10.60 1.65 10.67
C LYS A 19 10.20 2.48 9.47
N CYS A 20 10.15 3.80 9.67
CA CYS A 20 9.93 4.78 8.62
C CYS A 20 10.87 5.97 8.84
N ASN A 21 11.33 6.58 7.77
CA ASN A 21 12.12 7.82 7.78
C ASN A 21 11.25 9.09 7.82
N LEU A 22 9.93 8.95 7.82
CA LEU A 22 8.93 10.01 8.02
C LEU A 22 8.05 9.71 9.23
N ARG A 23 7.26 10.70 9.68
CA ARG A 23 6.34 10.61 10.83
C ARG A 23 5.00 11.28 10.49
N CYS A 24 4.34 10.82 9.41
CA CYS A 24 3.11 11.44 8.92
C CYS A 24 2.01 11.45 10.00
N LYS A 25 1.37 12.61 10.19
CA LYS A 25 0.42 12.91 11.28
C LYS A 25 -0.81 12.00 11.33
N TYR A 26 -1.20 11.41 10.20
CA TYR A 26 -2.32 10.45 10.14
C TYR A 26 -1.88 8.99 10.26
N CYS A 27 -0.57 8.71 10.26
CA CYS A 27 0.00 7.37 10.22
C CYS A 27 0.68 6.96 11.54
N MET A 28 1.33 7.90 12.20
CA MET A 28 2.11 7.67 13.41
C MET A 28 1.91 8.79 14.44
N PRO A 29 1.94 8.46 15.74
CA PRO A 29 1.93 9.45 16.80
C PRO A 29 3.18 10.37 16.73
N GLU A 30 3.10 11.54 17.37
CA GLU A 30 4.17 12.54 17.34
C GLU A 30 5.44 12.03 18.04
N GLU A 31 5.26 11.34 19.17
CA GLU A 31 6.34 10.74 19.94
C GLU A 31 7.05 9.62 19.19
N GLY A 32 6.50 9.21 18.05
CA GLY A 32 6.94 8.03 17.30
C GLY A 32 6.40 6.73 17.89
N ILE A 33 6.96 5.63 17.45
CA ILE A 33 6.61 4.30 17.92
C ILE A 33 7.83 3.65 18.57
N THR A 34 7.59 2.78 19.54
CA THR A 34 8.65 1.87 20.02
C THR A 34 8.99 0.90 18.91
N HIS A 35 10.21 1.00 18.40
CA HIS A 35 10.67 0.12 17.33
C HIS A 35 10.82 -1.31 17.84
N LEU A 36 10.43 -2.24 16.97
CA LEU A 36 10.62 -3.66 17.23
C LEU A 36 12.11 -4.03 17.22
N ASN A 37 12.49 -4.97 18.08
CA ASN A 37 13.80 -5.58 18.03
C ASN A 37 13.95 -6.44 16.78
N HIS A 38 15.19 -6.73 16.42
CA HIS A 38 15.48 -7.49 15.19
C HIS A 38 14.88 -8.91 15.22
N ASP A 39 14.83 -9.53 16.38
CA ASP A 39 14.26 -10.86 16.62
C ASP A 39 12.73 -10.90 16.63
N GLU A 40 12.08 -9.74 16.80
CA GLU A 40 10.64 -9.62 16.75
C GLU A 40 10.08 -9.52 15.33
N ILE A 41 10.89 -9.06 14.37
CA ILE A 41 10.49 -8.97 12.96
C ILE A 41 10.89 -10.22 12.17
N LEU A 42 10.21 -10.48 11.06
CA LEU A 42 10.61 -11.52 10.12
C LEU A 42 12.00 -11.23 9.55
N SER A 43 12.88 -12.25 9.52
CA SER A 43 14.10 -12.20 8.74
C SER A 43 13.79 -12.24 7.24
N ILE A 44 14.78 -11.94 6.40
CA ILE A 44 14.64 -12.09 4.93
C ILE A 44 14.32 -13.55 4.59
N ASP A 45 15.03 -14.51 5.17
CA ASP A 45 14.85 -15.94 4.91
C ASP A 45 13.47 -16.44 5.37
N GLU A 46 12.99 -16.01 6.56
CA GLU A 46 11.64 -16.34 7.04
C GLU A 46 10.58 -15.77 6.10
N THR A 47 10.78 -14.53 5.62
CA THR A 47 9.87 -13.89 4.65
C THR A 47 9.84 -14.65 3.34
N LEU A 48 11.01 -15.06 2.80
CA LEU A 48 11.12 -15.82 1.56
C LEU A 48 10.44 -17.19 1.69
N LYS A 49 10.63 -17.92 2.79
CA LYS A 49 9.90 -19.17 3.06
C LYS A 49 8.40 -19.01 3.02
N ILE A 50 7.87 -17.94 3.63
CA ILE A 50 6.44 -17.65 3.60
C ILE A 50 5.97 -17.34 2.18
N VAL A 51 6.72 -16.51 1.42
CA VAL A 51 6.39 -16.16 0.03
C VAL A 51 6.39 -17.38 -0.87
N GLU A 52 7.32 -18.31 -0.68
CA GLU A 52 7.38 -19.58 -1.44
C GLU A 52 6.08 -20.39 -1.27
N VAL A 53 5.60 -20.55 -0.03
CA VAL A 53 4.34 -21.23 0.22
C VAL A 53 3.16 -20.49 -0.43
N PHE A 54 3.11 -19.16 -0.35
CA PHE A 54 2.09 -18.37 -1.01
C PHE A 54 2.13 -18.48 -2.54
N LYS A 55 3.32 -18.48 -3.13
CA LYS A 55 3.53 -18.69 -4.57
C LYS A 55 2.98 -20.04 -5.01
N ASP A 56 3.28 -21.12 -4.27
CA ASP A 56 2.76 -22.46 -4.55
C ASP A 56 1.24 -22.55 -4.41
N LEU A 57 0.64 -21.74 -3.52
CA LEU A 57 -0.81 -21.59 -3.38
C LEU A 57 -1.45 -20.70 -4.46
N GLY A 58 -0.64 -20.16 -5.39
CA GLY A 58 -1.11 -19.42 -6.56
C GLY A 58 -1.14 -17.90 -6.39
N ILE A 59 -0.36 -17.34 -5.44
CA ILE A 59 -0.09 -15.90 -5.40
C ILE A 59 0.79 -15.55 -6.61
N LYS A 60 0.38 -14.53 -7.34
CA LYS A 60 1.04 -14.03 -8.55
C LYS A 60 1.70 -12.68 -8.34
N LYS A 61 1.22 -11.94 -7.36
CA LYS A 61 1.63 -10.57 -7.09
C LYS A 61 2.04 -10.38 -5.66
N VAL A 62 3.20 -9.76 -5.46
CA VAL A 62 3.69 -9.33 -4.17
C VAL A 62 3.81 -7.80 -4.15
N ARG A 63 3.41 -7.18 -3.04
CA ARG A 63 3.66 -5.77 -2.78
C ARG A 63 4.42 -5.59 -1.48
N LEU A 64 5.59 -5.04 -1.59
CA LEU A 64 6.40 -4.66 -0.45
C LEU A 64 5.97 -3.29 0.06
N THR A 65 5.74 -3.20 1.34
CA THR A 65 5.36 -2.00 2.09
C THR A 65 6.03 -2.03 3.46
N GLY A 66 5.50 -1.32 4.42
CA GLY A 66 5.97 -1.32 5.81
C GLY A 66 5.65 0.03 6.45
N GLY A 67 6.50 0.49 7.34
CA GLY A 67 6.68 1.90 7.54
C GLY A 67 7.22 2.50 6.24
N GLU A 68 8.50 2.31 5.96
CA GLU A 68 9.08 2.60 4.65
C GLU A 68 9.98 1.43 4.21
N PRO A 69 9.68 0.71 3.12
CA PRO A 69 10.43 -0.48 2.71
C PRO A 69 11.89 -0.16 2.36
N LEU A 70 12.19 1.05 1.88
CA LEU A 70 13.54 1.46 1.50
C LEU A 70 14.49 1.72 2.70
N VAL A 71 14.00 1.62 3.93
CA VAL A 71 14.87 1.64 5.13
C VAL A 71 15.18 0.25 5.66
N ARG A 72 14.59 -0.81 5.09
CA ARG A 72 14.83 -2.19 5.48
C ARG A 72 16.20 -2.64 4.94
N ASN A 73 17.10 -3.03 5.82
CA ASN A 73 18.36 -3.67 5.42
C ASN A 73 18.06 -5.00 4.72
N GLY A 74 18.74 -5.27 3.59
CA GLY A 74 18.52 -6.48 2.78
C GLY A 74 17.26 -6.41 1.89
N ILE A 75 16.69 -5.23 1.66
CA ILE A 75 15.51 -5.10 0.81
C ILE A 75 15.76 -5.57 -0.63
N LEU A 76 16.96 -5.34 -1.17
CA LEU A 76 17.34 -5.78 -2.52
C LEU A 76 17.42 -7.30 -2.59
N ASP A 77 17.99 -7.95 -1.57
CA ASP A 77 18.08 -9.41 -1.47
C ASP A 77 16.68 -10.03 -1.38
N LEU A 78 15.78 -9.42 -0.60
CA LEU A 78 14.39 -9.86 -0.53
C LEU A 78 13.68 -9.75 -1.89
N VAL A 79 13.83 -8.63 -2.59
CA VAL A 79 13.23 -8.44 -3.93
C VAL A 79 13.76 -9.50 -4.89
N LYS A 80 15.08 -9.68 -4.93
CA LYS A 80 15.73 -10.67 -5.79
C LYS A 80 15.25 -12.09 -5.49
N GLY A 81 15.22 -12.49 -4.21
CA GLY A 81 14.71 -13.79 -3.81
C GLY A 81 13.26 -14.03 -4.24
N ILE A 82 12.38 -13.03 -4.11
CA ILE A 82 10.99 -13.11 -4.59
C ILE A 82 10.94 -13.23 -6.11
N LYS A 83 11.79 -12.51 -6.84
CA LYS A 83 11.87 -12.56 -8.31
C LYS A 83 12.33 -13.92 -8.80
N ASP A 84 13.37 -14.48 -8.18
CA ASP A 84 13.95 -15.78 -8.51
C ASP A 84 12.95 -16.94 -8.27
N MET A 85 12.00 -16.77 -7.35
CA MET A 85 10.88 -17.71 -7.15
C MET A 85 9.86 -17.68 -8.29
N GLY A 86 9.91 -16.71 -9.19
CA GLY A 86 9.00 -16.60 -10.34
C GLY A 86 7.66 -15.92 -10.01
N ILE A 87 7.60 -15.03 -9.02
CA ILE A 87 6.45 -14.14 -8.82
C ILE A 87 6.29 -13.25 -10.05
N GLU A 88 5.07 -13.21 -10.60
CA GLU A 88 4.78 -12.52 -11.88
C GLU A 88 4.93 -10.99 -11.76
N GLU A 89 4.56 -10.40 -10.59
CA GLU A 89 4.59 -8.95 -10.40
C GLU A 89 5.04 -8.58 -8.99
N ILE A 90 6.15 -7.84 -8.90
CA ILE A 90 6.66 -7.27 -7.65
C ILE A 90 6.46 -5.76 -7.66
N CYS A 91 5.66 -5.27 -6.72
CA CYS A 91 5.38 -3.85 -6.57
C CYS A 91 5.94 -3.34 -5.25
N MET A 92 6.26 -2.06 -5.19
CA MET A 92 6.63 -1.40 -3.95
C MET A 92 5.76 -0.18 -3.69
N THR A 93 5.36 0.03 -2.43
CA THR A 93 4.76 1.29 -1.98
C THR A 93 5.78 2.01 -1.12
N THR A 94 6.11 3.25 -1.45
CA THR A 94 7.18 4.03 -0.80
C THR A 94 6.81 5.51 -0.69
N ASN A 95 7.36 6.20 0.30
CA ASN A 95 7.34 7.66 0.39
C ASN A 95 8.37 8.34 -0.55
N ALA A 96 9.16 7.55 -1.25
CA ALA A 96 10.13 7.94 -2.28
C ALA A 96 11.29 8.86 -1.83
N ILE A 97 11.46 9.15 -0.55
CA ILE A 97 12.57 9.99 -0.06
C ILE A 97 13.95 9.39 -0.40
N LYS A 98 14.07 8.05 -0.35
CA LYS A 98 15.31 7.33 -0.68
C LYS A 98 15.32 6.74 -2.10
N LEU A 99 14.21 6.83 -2.81
CA LEU A 99 14.02 6.08 -4.05
C LEU A 99 14.96 6.52 -5.17
N TYR A 100 15.31 7.81 -5.25
CA TYR A 100 16.22 8.31 -6.27
C TYR A 100 17.56 7.55 -6.29
N ASP A 101 18.13 7.32 -5.11
CA ASP A 101 19.46 6.70 -4.97
C ASP A 101 19.41 5.17 -5.13
N MET A 102 18.24 4.55 -5.01
CA MET A 102 18.04 3.09 -5.02
C MET A 102 17.28 2.58 -6.26
N ALA A 103 16.82 3.48 -7.13
CA ALA A 103 15.88 3.12 -8.20
C ALA A 103 16.47 2.13 -9.21
N ASP A 104 17.73 2.29 -9.59
CA ASP A 104 18.41 1.40 -10.54
C ASP A 104 18.56 0.00 -9.93
N ASP A 105 19.10 -0.10 -8.72
CA ASP A 105 19.30 -1.38 -8.00
C ASP A 105 17.97 -2.11 -7.77
N LEU A 106 16.90 -1.38 -7.44
CA LEU A 106 15.56 -1.95 -7.24
C LEU A 106 14.99 -2.51 -8.55
N LYS A 107 15.18 -1.81 -9.67
CA LYS A 107 14.79 -2.30 -11.00
C LYS A 107 15.57 -3.56 -11.37
N GLU A 108 16.88 -3.55 -11.19
CA GLU A 108 17.76 -4.70 -11.46
C GLU A 108 17.42 -5.90 -10.58
N SER A 109 17.08 -5.66 -9.30
CA SER A 109 16.62 -6.71 -8.40
C SER A 109 15.26 -7.29 -8.76
N GLY A 110 14.44 -6.61 -9.59
CA GLY A 110 13.18 -7.14 -10.10
C GLY A 110 11.91 -6.43 -9.63
N VAL A 111 11.98 -5.20 -9.11
CA VAL A 111 10.78 -4.39 -8.87
C VAL A 111 10.18 -3.96 -10.21
N ASP A 112 8.95 -4.36 -10.47
CA ASP A 112 8.26 -4.04 -11.72
C ASP A 112 7.64 -2.64 -11.71
N ARG A 113 7.16 -2.15 -10.55
CA ARG A 113 6.55 -0.81 -10.46
C ARG A 113 6.42 -0.26 -9.03
N PHE A 114 6.25 1.05 -8.97
CA PHE A 114 6.13 1.80 -7.73
C PHE A 114 4.76 2.45 -7.55
N ASN A 115 4.28 2.44 -6.30
CA ASN A 115 3.27 3.37 -5.82
C ASN A 115 3.97 4.34 -4.88
N ILE A 116 3.86 5.62 -5.15
CA ILE A 116 4.45 6.68 -4.34
C ILE A 116 3.36 7.31 -3.50
N SER A 117 3.58 7.40 -2.19
CA SER A 117 2.69 8.11 -1.26
C SER A 117 3.06 9.59 -1.28
N LEU A 118 2.12 10.44 -1.73
CA LEU A 118 2.32 11.89 -1.82
C LEU A 118 0.99 12.59 -1.62
N ASP A 119 0.82 13.25 -0.47
CA ASP A 119 -0.45 13.83 -0.08
C ASP A 119 -0.57 15.32 -0.37
N THR A 120 0.51 15.99 -0.75
CA THR A 120 0.51 17.42 -1.12
C THR A 120 1.64 17.74 -2.10
N LEU A 121 1.41 18.73 -2.95
CA LEU A 121 2.38 19.29 -3.88
C LEU A 121 3.03 20.58 -3.34
N ASP A 122 2.60 21.05 -2.17
CA ASP A 122 3.18 22.17 -1.44
C ASP A 122 4.29 21.70 -0.51
N ALA A 123 5.47 22.35 -0.59
CA ALA A 123 6.65 21.93 0.15
C ALA A 123 6.53 22.14 1.67
N ASP A 124 5.84 23.20 2.09
CA ASP A 124 5.66 23.49 3.51
C ASP A 124 4.59 22.60 4.12
N LYS A 125 3.46 22.38 3.43
CA LYS A 125 2.47 21.38 3.79
C LYS A 125 3.09 19.97 3.87
N PHE A 126 3.96 19.61 2.90
CA PHE A 126 4.64 18.31 2.90
C PHE A 126 5.55 18.15 4.11
N ARG A 127 6.34 19.16 4.43
CA ARG A 127 7.20 19.16 5.61
C ARG A 127 6.38 19.03 6.90
N ASP A 128 5.27 19.74 6.98
CA ASP A 128 4.37 19.71 8.14
C ASP A 128 3.70 18.35 8.33
N ILE A 129 3.02 17.81 7.30
CA ILE A 129 2.28 16.54 7.41
C ILE A 129 3.19 15.34 7.66
N THR A 130 4.41 15.37 7.10
CA THR A 130 5.41 14.29 7.24
C THR A 130 6.34 14.47 8.43
N ARG A 131 6.23 15.59 9.14
CA ARG A 131 7.11 16.01 10.23
C ARG A 131 8.59 16.00 9.83
N GLY A 132 8.90 16.71 8.73
CA GLY A 132 10.28 16.99 8.31
C GLY A 132 10.72 16.41 6.97
N GLY A 133 9.81 15.86 6.17
CA GLY A 133 10.12 15.37 4.82
C GLY A 133 10.50 16.49 3.84
N ASP A 134 11.19 16.12 2.77
CA ASP A 134 11.61 16.99 1.68
C ASP A 134 10.90 16.61 0.38
N LEU A 135 9.92 17.40 -0.04
CA LEU A 135 9.16 17.19 -1.28
C LEU A 135 10.05 17.12 -2.53
N LYS A 136 11.14 17.90 -2.58
CA LYS A 136 12.06 17.92 -3.74
C LYS A 136 12.67 16.55 -4.00
N LYS A 137 12.96 15.77 -2.95
CA LYS A 137 13.48 14.40 -3.08
C LYS A 137 12.43 13.46 -3.70
N VAL A 138 11.18 13.60 -3.31
CA VAL A 138 10.06 12.81 -3.87
C VAL A 138 9.88 13.12 -5.36
N LEU A 139 9.80 14.40 -5.72
CA LEU A 139 9.65 14.83 -7.12
C LEU A 139 10.83 14.37 -7.98
N LYS A 140 12.06 14.48 -7.46
CA LYS A 140 13.28 13.98 -8.14
C LYS A 140 13.21 12.47 -8.38
N SER A 141 12.70 11.72 -7.42
CA SER A 141 12.48 10.26 -7.56
C SER A 141 11.44 9.93 -8.64
N ILE A 142 10.36 10.70 -8.73
CA ILE A 142 9.33 10.52 -9.77
C ILE A 142 9.93 10.77 -11.16
N GLU A 143 10.69 11.84 -11.32
CA GLU A 143 11.38 12.14 -12.60
C GLU A 143 12.41 11.05 -12.97
N LYS A 144 13.15 10.52 -12.01
CA LYS A 144 14.07 9.39 -12.22
C LYS A 144 13.33 8.17 -12.75
N LEU A 145 12.18 7.79 -12.14
CA LEU A 145 11.38 6.67 -12.62
C LEU A 145 10.83 6.87 -14.03
N LYS A 146 10.47 8.11 -14.41
CA LYS A 146 10.05 8.42 -15.79
C LYS A 146 11.20 8.20 -16.77
N GLN A 147 12.41 8.70 -16.44
CA GLN A 147 13.62 8.54 -17.25
C GLN A 147 13.98 7.04 -17.42
N MET A 148 13.74 6.23 -16.41
CA MET A 148 13.95 4.78 -16.44
C MET A 148 12.85 4.01 -17.15
N ASP A 149 11.79 4.67 -17.65
CA ASP A 149 10.57 4.08 -18.24
C ASP A 149 9.86 3.07 -17.31
N MET A 150 9.88 3.32 -16.01
CA MET A 150 9.23 2.49 -14.99
C MET A 150 7.73 2.83 -14.90
N LYS A 151 6.95 2.35 -15.86
CA LYS A 151 5.49 2.62 -15.98
C LYS A 151 4.63 1.42 -15.57
N PRO A 152 3.41 1.67 -15.05
CA PRO A 152 2.85 2.97 -14.67
C PRO A 152 3.37 3.45 -13.30
N ILE A 153 3.73 4.74 -13.20
CA ILE A 153 4.01 5.40 -11.91
C ILE A 153 2.69 5.82 -11.30
N LYS A 154 2.39 5.33 -10.11
CA LYS A 154 1.14 5.64 -9.41
C LYS A 154 1.41 6.46 -8.15
N ILE A 155 0.78 7.61 -8.06
CA ILE A 155 0.80 8.48 -6.89
C ILE A 155 -0.45 8.18 -6.07
N ASN A 156 -0.28 7.86 -4.79
CA ASN A 156 -1.36 7.68 -3.84
C ASN A 156 -1.49 8.92 -2.98
N THR A 157 -2.66 9.52 -2.97
CA THR A 157 -2.97 10.74 -2.21
C THR A 157 -4.16 10.46 -1.33
N VAL A 158 -3.98 10.47 -0.01
CA VAL A 158 -5.09 10.44 0.96
C VAL A 158 -5.65 11.83 1.05
N VAL A 159 -6.93 11.99 0.70
CA VAL A 159 -7.57 13.31 0.71
C VAL A 159 -8.17 13.58 2.08
N MET A 160 -7.83 14.73 2.64
CA MET A 160 -8.29 15.23 3.93
C MET A 160 -8.84 16.65 3.77
N ARG A 161 -10.05 16.89 4.30
CA ARG A 161 -10.80 18.14 4.12
C ARG A 161 -10.02 19.39 4.49
N HIS A 162 -9.43 19.37 5.67
CA HIS A 162 -8.73 20.54 6.24
C HIS A 162 -7.24 20.58 5.90
N PHE A 163 -6.77 19.73 4.97
CA PHE A 163 -5.36 19.68 4.64
C PHE A 163 -5.07 19.88 3.14
N ASN A 164 -5.57 19.00 2.27
CA ASN A 164 -5.19 18.96 0.84
C ASN A 164 -6.39 18.92 -0.12
N TYR A 165 -7.60 19.10 0.37
CA TYR A 165 -8.81 19.16 -0.47
C TYR A 165 -8.76 20.30 -1.48
N ASP A 166 -8.05 21.38 -1.18
CA ASP A 166 -7.79 22.52 -2.05
C ASP A 166 -6.84 22.18 -3.22
N GLU A 167 -5.96 21.19 -3.08
CA GLU A 167 -4.95 20.79 -4.06
C GLU A 167 -5.45 19.74 -5.10
N ILE A 168 -6.71 19.34 -5.06
CA ILE A 168 -7.24 18.28 -5.95
C ILE A 168 -6.99 18.61 -7.43
N GLU A 169 -7.25 19.85 -7.85
CA GLU A 169 -7.06 20.30 -9.23
C GLU A 169 -5.57 20.32 -9.63
N ASP A 170 -4.68 20.67 -8.70
CA ASP A 170 -3.24 20.63 -8.92
C ASP A 170 -2.75 19.19 -9.10
N PHE A 171 -3.29 18.23 -8.35
CA PHE A 171 -3.00 16.81 -8.53
C PHE A 171 -3.51 16.27 -9.87
N VAL A 172 -4.68 16.74 -10.34
CA VAL A 172 -5.19 16.40 -11.69
C VAL A 172 -4.23 16.94 -12.76
N LYS A 173 -3.80 18.19 -12.64
CA LYS A 173 -2.80 18.80 -13.54
C LYS A 173 -1.45 18.07 -13.45
N PHE A 174 -1.05 17.63 -12.25
CA PHE A 174 0.16 16.82 -12.07
C PHE A 174 0.06 15.48 -12.81
N ALA A 175 -1.14 14.86 -12.90
CA ALA A 175 -1.36 13.63 -13.64
C ALA A 175 -1.18 13.78 -15.17
N GLU A 176 -1.34 14.98 -15.72
CA GLU A 176 -1.07 15.27 -17.14
C GLU A 176 0.40 15.05 -17.53
N ASN A 177 1.31 15.01 -16.54
CA ASN A 177 2.74 14.75 -16.75
C ASN A 177 3.09 13.23 -16.79
N GLY A 178 2.15 12.35 -17.13
CA GLY A 178 2.41 10.92 -17.37
C GLY A 178 2.49 10.07 -16.11
N VAL A 179 1.96 10.54 -14.99
CA VAL A 179 1.73 9.74 -13.77
C VAL A 179 0.23 9.47 -13.59
N ILE A 180 -0.12 8.46 -12.83
CA ILE A 180 -1.51 8.18 -12.45
C ILE A 180 -1.70 8.62 -11.00
N VAL A 181 -2.51 9.63 -10.76
CA VAL A 181 -2.88 10.04 -9.40
C VAL A 181 -4.08 9.22 -8.92
N ARG A 182 -4.00 8.70 -7.69
CA ARG A 182 -5.09 7.95 -7.07
C ARG A 182 -5.50 8.62 -5.77
N PHE A 183 -6.68 9.17 -5.74
CA PHE A 183 -7.32 9.71 -4.56
C PHE A 183 -7.88 8.57 -3.70
N ILE A 184 -7.56 8.58 -2.42
CA ILE A 184 -7.91 7.53 -1.46
C ILE A 184 -8.69 8.19 -0.33
N GLU A 185 -9.85 7.66 -0.02
CA GLU A 185 -10.61 8.07 1.16
C GLU A 185 -9.83 7.80 2.44
N LEU A 186 -9.85 8.76 3.38
CA LEU A 186 -9.23 8.59 4.70
C LEU A 186 -9.92 7.45 5.46
N MET A 187 -9.16 6.43 5.82
CA MET A 187 -9.65 5.28 6.57
C MET A 187 -9.44 5.48 8.08
N PRO A 188 -10.42 5.14 8.93
CA PRO A 188 -10.27 5.22 10.39
C PRO A 188 -9.38 4.07 10.93
N ILE A 189 -8.06 4.22 10.80
CA ILE A 189 -7.05 3.26 11.26
C ILE A 189 -5.96 4.02 12.02
N GLY A 190 -5.53 3.50 13.16
CA GLY A 190 -4.47 4.11 13.98
C GLY A 190 -4.78 5.57 14.30
N GLU A 191 -3.85 6.48 14.01
CA GLU A 191 -3.96 7.93 14.25
C GLU A 191 -5.10 8.64 13.49
N ALA A 192 -5.69 7.99 12.49
CA ALA A 192 -6.84 8.53 11.77
C ALA A 192 -8.19 8.17 12.42
N ILE A 193 -8.21 7.36 13.48
CA ILE A 193 -9.41 7.09 14.27
C ILE A 193 -9.88 8.40 14.92
N GLY A 194 -11.17 8.72 14.78
CA GLY A 194 -11.76 9.96 15.31
C GLY A 194 -11.60 11.20 14.43
N LYS A 195 -10.95 11.10 13.26
CA LYS A 195 -10.81 12.21 12.30
C LYS A 195 -11.90 12.21 11.23
N SER A 196 -13.15 11.98 11.63
CA SER A 196 -14.31 11.96 10.72
C SER A 196 -14.50 13.29 9.98
N ASP A 197 -14.14 14.41 10.59
CA ASP A 197 -14.30 15.75 10.02
C ASP A 197 -13.33 16.00 8.85
N ASP A 198 -12.23 15.24 8.78
CA ASP A 198 -11.29 15.26 7.66
C ASP A 198 -11.70 14.34 6.50
N TYR A 199 -12.74 13.52 6.69
CA TYR A 199 -13.20 12.63 5.62
C TYR A 199 -13.78 13.40 4.43
N VAL A 200 -13.38 12.98 3.23
CA VAL A 200 -13.90 13.45 1.94
C VAL A 200 -14.23 12.21 1.10
N SER A 201 -15.47 12.13 0.60
CA SER A 201 -15.86 11.07 -0.31
C SER A 201 -15.27 11.30 -1.71
N ASN A 202 -14.92 10.23 -2.40
CA ASN A 202 -14.46 10.37 -3.78
C ASN A 202 -15.55 10.88 -4.73
N GLU A 203 -16.84 10.71 -4.41
CA GLU A 203 -17.93 11.34 -5.17
C GLU A 203 -17.85 12.88 -5.12
N GLU A 204 -17.53 13.43 -3.96
CA GLU A 204 -17.32 14.88 -3.79
C GLU A 204 -16.11 15.36 -4.60
N ILE A 205 -15.02 14.57 -4.62
CA ILE A 205 -13.82 14.86 -5.41
C ILE A 205 -14.15 14.83 -6.92
N ILE A 206 -14.87 13.82 -7.39
CA ILE A 206 -15.30 13.72 -8.79
C ILE A 206 -16.15 14.93 -9.21
N LYS A 207 -17.09 15.35 -8.35
CA LYS A 207 -17.91 16.55 -8.60
C LYS A 207 -17.07 17.82 -8.66
N LYS A 208 -16.07 17.96 -7.79
CA LYS A 208 -15.16 19.11 -7.78
C LYS A 208 -14.31 19.18 -9.04
N ILE A 209 -13.75 18.06 -9.51
CA ILE A 209 -12.93 18.02 -10.73
C ILE A 209 -13.82 18.31 -11.98
N GLY A 210 -15.02 17.74 -12.04
CA GLY A 210 -15.90 17.84 -13.21
C GLY A 210 -15.30 17.21 -14.48
N ASN A 211 -16.09 17.11 -15.53
CA ASN A 211 -15.66 16.72 -16.88
C ASN A 211 -14.72 15.47 -16.96
N LEU A 212 -14.93 14.49 -16.08
CA LEU A 212 -14.21 13.24 -16.07
C LEU A 212 -14.98 12.16 -16.86
N GLN A 213 -14.28 11.41 -17.69
CA GLN A 213 -14.81 10.24 -18.41
C GLN A 213 -14.23 8.97 -17.80
N LYS A 214 -15.09 8.03 -17.43
CA LYS A 214 -14.66 6.72 -16.91
C LYS A 214 -13.94 5.94 -18.00
N ILE A 215 -12.81 5.35 -17.65
CA ILE A 215 -12.00 4.54 -18.58
C ILE A 215 -11.74 3.17 -17.99
N ASP A 216 -11.71 2.16 -18.88
CA ASP A 216 -11.15 0.87 -18.56
C ASP A 216 -9.66 0.91 -18.82
N THR A 217 -8.85 0.58 -17.82
CA THR A 217 -7.40 0.51 -17.98
C THR A 217 -6.94 -0.95 -17.79
N ASP A 218 -5.90 -1.38 -18.52
CA ASP A 218 -5.27 -2.69 -18.29
C ASP A 218 -4.74 -2.86 -16.87
N SER A 219 -4.56 -1.75 -16.15
CA SER A 219 -4.21 -1.75 -14.73
C SER A 219 -5.37 -2.18 -13.82
N GLN A 220 -6.59 -2.36 -14.33
CA GLN A 220 -7.79 -2.84 -13.62
C GLN A 220 -7.77 -4.36 -13.30
N LYS A 221 -6.67 -5.06 -13.56
CA LYS A 221 -6.50 -6.44 -13.00
C LYS A 221 -6.73 -6.51 -11.49
N SER A 222 -6.84 -5.35 -10.82
CA SER A 222 -7.32 -5.19 -9.43
C SER A 222 -8.43 -4.16 -9.46
N LYS A 223 -9.66 -4.56 -9.34
CA LYS A 223 -10.91 -3.74 -9.33
C LYS A 223 -11.08 -2.83 -8.09
N VAL A 224 -10.00 -2.35 -7.52
CA VAL A 224 -9.96 -1.56 -6.29
C VAL A 224 -10.08 -0.07 -6.55
N ALA A 225 -9.54 0.40 -7.67
CA ALA A 225 -9.62 1.78 -8.09
C ALA A 225 -10.43 1.89 -9.37
N GLU A 226 -11.36 2.81 -9.42
CA GLU A 226 -12.02 3.23 -10.64
C GLU A 226 -11.19 4.34 -11.29
N TYR A 227 -10.98 4.25 -12.61
CA TYR A 227 -10.14 5.20 -13.32
C TYR A 227 -10.94 6.09 -14.26
N TYR A 228 -10.49 7.32 -14.36
CA TYR A 228 -11.11 8.36 -15.19
C TYR A 228 -10.01 9.14 -15.91
N THR A 229 -10.38 9.77 -17.03
CA THR A 229 -9.53 10.72 -17.75
C THR A 229 -10.26 12.03 -17.97
N ASN A 230 -9.49 13.11 -18.07
CA ASN A 230 -10.00 14.40 -18.55
C ASN A 230 -9.61 14.61 -20.02
N GLN A 231 -10.08 15.71 -20.62
CA GLN A 231 -9.77 16.07 -22.01
C GLN A 231 -8.27 16.36 -22.28
N ASN A 232 -7.49 16.61 -21.25
CA ASN A 232 -6.03 16.84 -21.34
C ASN A 232 -5.22 15.55 -21.20
N GLY A 233 -5.87 14.39 -21.05
CA GLY A 233 -5.20 13.10 -20.93
C GLY A 233 -4.69 12.75 -19.52
N ALA A 234 -5.03 13.53 -18.49
CA ALA A 234 -4.76 13.13 -17.11
C ALA A 234 -5.49 11.82 -16.78
N ILE A 235 -4.81 10.89 -16.13
CA ILE A 235 -5.43 9.67 -15.61
C ILE A 235 -5.50 9.79 -14.09
N VAL A 236 -6.72 9.79 -13.56
CA VAL A 236 -6.98 9.81 -12.12
C VAL A 236 -7.74 8.54 -11.71
N GLY A 237 -7.46 8.04 -10.53
CA GLY A 237 -8.13 6.87 -9.96
C GLY A 237 -8.77 7.21 -8.61
N PHE A 238 -9.83 6.50 -8.26
CA PHE A 238 -10.53 6.66 -7.00
C PHE A 238 -10.59 5.34 -6.26
N ILE A 239 -10.13 5.33 -5.01
CA ILE A 239 -10.14 4.16 -4.13
C ILE A 239 -11.12 4.46 -3.00
N ASN A 240 -12.23 3.73 -2.96
CA ASN A 240 -13.39 3.97 -2.12
C ASN A 240 -13.52 2.88 -1.02
N PRO A 241 -12.63 2.81 -0.03
CA PRO A 241 -12.71 1.77 1.00
C PRO A 241 -13.90 1.95 1.94
N ILE A 242 -14.46 3.16 2.03
CA ILE A 242 -15.54 3.53 2.95
C ILE A 242 -16.86 3.67 2.20
N SER A 243 -16.94 4.55 1.18
CA SER A 243 -18.19 4.86 0.49
C SER A 243 -18.67 3.73 -0.43
N HIS A 244 -17.76 3.08 -1.18
CA HIS A 244 -18.07 1.97 -2.09
C HIS A 244 -17.14 0.78 -1.85
N LYS A 245 -17.54 -0.10 -0.94
CA LYS A 245 -16.73 -1.26 -0.54
C LYS A 245 -16.51 -2.22 -1.72
N PHE A 246 -15.24 -2.52 -1.99
CA PHE A 246 -14.83 -3.51 -2.99
C PHE A 246 -14.51 -4.89 -2.38
N CYS A 247 -15.13 -5.22 -1.23
CA CYS A 247 -14.84 -6.45 -0.48
C CYS A 247 -15.16 -7.72 -1.25
N SER A 248 -16.22 -7.72 -2.06
CA SER A 248 -16.62 -8.85 -2.92
C SER A 248 -15.58 -9.22 -3.98
N GLU A 249 -14.71 -8.27 -4.36
CA GLU A 249 -13.66 -8.45 -5.36
C GLU A 249 -12.25 -8.42 -4.75
N CYS A 250 -12.15 -8.43 -3.42
CA CYS A 250 -10.89 -8.30 -2.73
C CYS A 250 -10.05 -9.57 -2.85
N ASN A 251 -8.98 -9.51 -3.64
CA ASN A 251 -8.04 -10.61 -3.90
C ASN A 251 -6.80 -10.60 -2.97
N ARG A 252 -6.81 -9.81 -1.87
CA ARG A 252 -5.61 -9.52 -1.09
C ARG A 252 -5.60 -10.21 0.26
N VAL A 253 -4.39 -10.58 0.66
CA VAL A 253 -4.01 -10.89 2.05
C VAL A 253 -2.78 -10.09 2.44
N ARG A 254 -2.53 -9.98 3.73
CA ARG A 254 -1.42 -9.17 4.27
C ARG A 254 -0.58 -9.98 5.24
N LEU A 255 0.72 -9.74 5.18
CA LEU A 255 1.69 -10.21 6.15
C LEU A 255 2.33 -8.98 6.79
N ASP A 256 2.22 -8.81 8.10
CA ASP A 256 2.90 -7.72 8.79
C ASP A 256 4.35 -8.08 9.09
N CYS A 257 5.14 -7.10 9.55
CA CYS A 257 6.57 -7.29 9.79
C CYS A 257 6.87 -8.25 10.97
N LYS A 258 5.89 -8.51 11.85
CA LYS A 258 6.00 -9.51 12.93
C LYS A 258 5.66 -10.93 12.46
N GLY A 259 5.22 -11.10 11.22
CA GLY A 259 4.78 -12.39 10.70
C GLY A 259 3.29 -12.68 10.91
N ASN A 260 2.49 -11.70 11.33
CA ASN A 260 1.06 -11.90 11.44
C ASN A 260 0.40 -11.86 10.05
N LEU A 261 -0.33 -12.92 9.73
CA LEU A 261 -1.16 -13.01 8.53
C LEU A 261 -2.54 -12.43 8.83
N LEU A 262 -2.93 -11.40 8.05
CA LEU A 262 -4.22 -10.72 8.15
C LEU A 262 -5.01 -10.93 6.86
N MET A 263 -6.26 -11.35 6.99
CA MET A 263 -7.17 -11.54 5.85
C MET A 263 -7.77 -10.22 5.35
N CYS A 264 -7.80 -9.19 6.19
CA CYS A 264 -8.34 -7.85 5.88
C CYS A 264 -7.52 -6.77 6.58
N LEU A 265 -7.38 -5.60 5.95
CA LEU A 265 -6.73 -4.42 6.55
C LEU A 265 -7.40 -3.99 7.86
N HIS A 266 -8.72 -4.08 7.90
CA HIS A 266 -9.53 -3.65 9.04
C HIS A 266 -9.76 -4.75 10.10
N SER A 267 -9.14 -5.94 9.94
CA SER A 267 -9.29 -7.03 10.89
C SER A 267 -8.28 -6.94 12.03
N ASN A 268 -8.77 -7.14 13.26
CA ASN A 268 -7.90 -7.35 14.42
C ASN A 268 -7.46 -8.83 14.55
N LYS A 269 -8.11 -9.75 13.84
CA LYS A 269 -7.76 -11.17 13.85
C LYS A 269 -6.54 -11.42 12.96
N SER A 270 -5.59 -12.18 13.46
CA SER A 270 -4.39 -12.60 12.72
C SER A 270 -3.85 -13.91 13.31
N ILE A 271 -3.11 -14.65 12.51
CA ILE A 271 -2.29 -15.77 12.95
C ILE A 271 -0.82 -15.43 12.74
N ASN A 272 0.06 -15.78 13.67
CA ASN A 272 1.49 -15.50 13.53
C ASN A 272 2.21 -16.64 12.82
N LEU A 273 2.55 -16.44 11.54
CA LEU A 273 3.24 -17.44 10.73
C LEU A 273 4.72 -17.62 11.14
N LYS A 274 5.35 -16.61 11.75
CA LYS A 274 6.71 -16.69 12.26
C LYS A 274 6.79 -17.72 13.39
N ASP A 275 5.85 -17.65 14.34
CA ASP A 275 5.76 -18.61 15.44
C ASP A 275 5.45 -20.01 14.90
N CYS A 276 4.52 -20.13 13.94
CA CYS A 276 4.22 -21.40 13.30
C CYS A 276 5.47 -22.04 12.64
N ILE A 277 6.27 -21.26 11.92
CA ILE A 277 7.52 -21.75 11.31
C ILE A 277 8.51 -22.24 12.38
N ARG A 278 8.67 -21.48 13.45
CA ARG A 278 9.62 -21.81 14.54
C ARG A 278 9.18 -23.03 15.34
N ASN A 279 7.86 -23.26 15.44
CA ASN A 279 7.30 -24.45 16.09
C ASN A 279 7.30 -25.70 15.17
N GLY A 280 7.60 -25.54 13.87
CA GLY A 280 7.57 -26.63 12.90
C GLY A 280 6.16 -26.98 12.40
N ASP A 281 5.20 -26.06 12.54
CA ASP A 281 3.83 -26.24 12.06
C ASP A 281 3.75 -26.24 10.53
N ASP A 282 2.74 -26.90 9.96
CA ASP A 282 2.45 -26.85 8.53
C ASP A 282 1.79 -25.52 8.15
N ILE A 283 2.64 -24.53 7.82
CA ILE A 283 2.16 -23.18 7.42
C ILE A 283 1.34 -23.23 6.13
N ARG A 284 1.52 -24.23 5.25
CA ARG A 284 0.70 -24.39 4.03
C ARG A 284 -0.76 -24.68 4.41
N GLN A 285 -0.98 -25.62 5.31
CA GLN A 285 -2.30 -25.96 5.81
C GLN A 285 -2.93 -24.74 6.51
N ILE A 286 -2.19 -24.08 7.37
CA ILE A 286 -2.64 -22.88 8.11
C ILE A 286 -3.06 -21.77 7.15
N ILE A 287 -2.20 -21.38 6.20
CA ILE A 287 -2.49 -20.35 5.22
C ILE A 287 -3.73 -20.70 4.40
N THR A 288 -3.85 -21.97 3.98
CA THR A 288 -5.01 -22.45 3.21
C THR A 288 -6.31 -22.27 3.99
N GLN A 289 -6.32 -22.66 5.27
CA GLN A 289 -7.48 -22.55 6.14
C GLN A 289 -7.85 -21.09 6.41
N GLU A 290 -6.86 -20.23 6.69
CA GLU A 290 -7.10 -18.81 6.93
C GLU A 290 -7.64 -18.09 5.68
N ILE A 291 -7.12 -18.40 4.50
CA ILE A 291 -7.64 -17.82 3.26
C ILE A 291 -9.06 -18.34 2.96
N TYR A 292 -9.34 -19.60 3.22
CA TYR A 292 -10.69 -20.14 3.06
C TYR A 292 -11.70 -19.38 3.93
N ASN A 293 -11.32 -19.05 5.17
CA ASN A 293 -12.14 -18.33 6.15
C ASN A 293 -12.06 -16.79 6.03
N LYS A 294 -11.53 -16.27 4.91
CA LYS A 294 -11.44 -14.82 4.71
C LYS A 294 -12.80 -14.15 4.85
N PRO A 295 -12.94 -13.09 5.71
CA PRO A 295 -14.22 -12.46 5.97
C PRO A 295 -14.84 -11.88 4.69
N GLU A 296 -16.15 -11.90 4.61
CA GLU A 296 -16.92 -11.37 3.50
C GLU A 296 -16.63 -9.89 3.27
N ARG A 297 -16.64 -9.11 4.34
CA ARG A 297 -16.43 -7.65 4.31
C ARG A 297 -15.69 -7.19 5.56
N HIS A 298 -15.28 -5.93 5.58
CA HIS A 298 -14.89 -5.25 6.81
C HIS A 298 -16.16 -4.77 7.56
N TYR A 299 -16.04 -4.62 8.87
CA TYR A 299 -17.14 -4.27 9.77
C TYR A 299 -16.90 -2.91 10.46
N LEU A 300 -16.38 -1.92 9.74
CA LEU A 300 -16.12 -0.58 10.27
C LEU A 300 -17.38 0.13 10.75
N GLU A 301 -18.52 -0.10 10.06
CA GLU A 301 -19.82 0.46 10.42
C GLU A 301 -20.35 -0.04 11.76
N GLU A 302 -19.84 -1.20 12.22
CA GLU A 302 -20.16 -1.81 13.50
C GLU A 302 -19.18 -1.38 14.61
N GLY A 303 -18.33 -0.37 14.35
CA GLY A 303 -17.34 0.11 15.29
C GLY A 303 -16.10 -0.77 15.44
N ASN A 304 -15.93 -1.76 14.57
CA ASN A 304 -14.77 -2.66 14.56
C ASN A 304 -13.59 -2.01 13.84
N PHE A 305 -12.86 -1.14 14.51
CA PHE A 305 -11.66 -0.50 13.97
C PHE A 305 -10.40 -1.32 14.24
N ASN A 306 -9.50 -1.37 13.25
CA ASN A 306 -8.17 -1.89 13.48
C ASN A 306 -7.36 -0.86 14.27
N LYS A 307 -6.95 -1.24 15.48
CA LYS A 307 -6.19 -0.38 16.40
C LYS A 307 -4.68 -0.40 16.15
N ARG A 308 -4.22 -1.23 15.21
CA ARG A 308 -2.79 -1.29 14.85
C ARG A 308 -2.42 -0.06 14.04
N ASP A 309 -1.22 0.44 14.26
CA ASP A 309 -0.70 1.56 13.48
C ASP A 309 -0.49 1.16 12.02
N MET A 310 -0.78 2.09 11.10
CA MET A 310 -0.72 1.85 9.66
C MET A 310 0.68 1.41 9.20
N ASN A 311 1.74 1.92 9.84
CA ASN A 311 3.13 1.57 9.52
C ASN A 311 3.49 0.12 9.86
N THR A 312 2.78 -0.53 10.78
CA THR A 312 3.02 -1.94 11.15
C THR A 312 2.34 -2.91 10.19
N ILE A 313 1.15 -2.59 9.72
CA ILE A 313 0.33 -3.46 8.85
C ILE A 313 0.53 -3.21 7.36
N GLY A 314 1.24 -2.15 7.01
CA GLY A 314 1.55 -1.78 5.63
C GLY A 314 0.35 -1.23 4.86
N GLY A 315 0.28 0.08 4.77
CA GLY A 315 -0.75 0.84 4.03
C GLY A 315 -0.66 0.71 2.50
#